data_6a4e92bb28307a48604fd80834c46d8a
#
_entry.id   6a4e92bb28307a48604fd80834c46d8a
#
_cell.length_a   1.000
_cell.length_b   1.000
_cell.length_c   1.000
_cell.angle_alpha   90.00
_cell.angle_beta   90.00
_cell.angle_gamma   90.00
#
_symmetry.space_group_name_H-M   'P 1'
#
loop_
_entity.id
_entity.type
_entity.pdbx_description
1 polymer ?
#
loop_
_entity_poly.entity_id
_entity_poly.type
_entity_poly.pdbx_seq_one_letter_code
_entity_poly.pdbx_strand_id
1 'polypeptide(L)'
;MNRIAIVEDDQGYRDTLFTYIKQYEQERDTAFEATPFEKADDFLAVYNGDYDIILMDIEMPGTNGMDAAEQIRKKDAQVVIMFITNMAHYAIKGYE
;
A
#
# COMPACT_ATOMS: atom_id res chain seq x y z
N MET A 1 -15.66 9.26 4.54
CA MET A 1 -14.41 9.42 3.82
C MET A 1 -13.63 8.11 3.83
N ASN A 2 -13.16 7.70 2.69
CA ASN A 2 -12.41 6.44 2.58
C ASN A 2 -10.94 6.68 2.93
N ARG A 3 -10.38 5.81 3.73
CA ARG A 3 -8.97 5.88 4.14
C ARG A 3 -8.17 4.81 3.42
N ILE A 4 -7.08 5.24 2.77
CA ILE A 4 -6.18 4.36 2.03
C ILE A 4 -4.80 4.42 2.66
N ALA A 5 -4.22 3.25 2.95
CA ALA A 5 -2.81 3.16 3.32
C ALA A 5 -2.01 2.75 2.08
N ILE A 6 -0.87 3.39 1.87
CA ILE A 6 0.04 3.04 0.79
C ILE A 6 1.34 2.57 1.42
N VAL A 7 1.58 1.27 1.35
CA VAL A 7 2.77 0.65 1.95
C VAL A 7 3.74 0.30 0.83
N GLU A 8 4.73 1.16 0.64
CA GLU A 8 5.69 1.08 -0.46
C GLU A 8 6.98 1.80 -0.06
N ASP A 9 8.12 1.15 -0.21
CA ASP A 9 9.41 1.71 0.21
C ASP A 9 10.01 2.70 -0.80
N ASP A 10 9.61 2.66 -2.06
CA ASP A 10 10.14 3.57 -3.08
C ASP A 10 9.32 4.85 -3.14
N GLN A 11 9.95 5.97 -2.82
CA GLN A 11 9.27 7.26 -2.78
C GLN A 11 8.70 7.67 -4.14
N GLY A 12 9.44 7.42 -5.21
CA GLY A 12 8.97 7.78 -6.55
C GLY A 12 7.71 7.03 -6.92
N TYR A 13 7.64 5.75 -6.60
CA TYR A 13 6.46 4.96 -6.87
C TYR A 13 5.29 5.35 -5.96
N ARG A 14 5.57 5.68 -4.69
CA ARG A 14 4.53 6.21 -3.81
C ARG A 14 3.91 7.47 -4.38
N ASP A 15 4.76 8.38 -4.89
CA ASP A 15 4.27 9.63 -5.48
C ASP A 15 3.40 9.36 -6.71
N THR A 16 3.77 8.37 -7.52
CA THR A 16 2.97 7.95 -8.67
C THR A 16 1.60 7.43 -8.22
N LEU A 17 1.57 6.63 -7.17
CA LEU A 17 0.32 6.10 -6.64
C LEU A 17 -0.58 7.23 -6.09
N PHE A 18 0.00 8.21 -5.42
CA PHE A 18 -0.75 9.38 -4.97
C PHE A 18 -1.37 10.13 -6.14
N THR A 19 -0.63 10.27 -7.24
CA THR A 19 -1.14 10.92 -8.45
C THR A 19 -2.35 10.18 -9.00
N TYR A 20 -2.29 8.86 -9.06
CA TYR A 20 -3.41 8.05 -9.53
C TYR A 20 -4.63 8.18 -8.62
N ILE A 21 -4.42 8.21 -7.32
CA ILE A 21 -5.52 8.39 -6.36
C ILE A 21 -6.18 9.75 -6.57
N LYS A 22 -5.40 10.81 -6.79
CA LYS A 22 -5.93 12.13 -7.06
C LYS A 22 -6.77 12.18 -8.34
N GLN A 23 -6.31 11.51 -9.39
CA GLN A 23 -7.06 11.42 -10.64
C GLN A 23 -8.38 10.69 -10.43
N TYR A 24 -8.33 9.59 -9.68
CA TYR A 24 -9.54 8.81 -9.39
C TYR A 24 -10.55 9.64 -8.60
N GLU A 25 -10.09 10.40 -7.61
CA GLU A 25 -10.96 11.28 -6.84
C GLU A 25 -11.70 12.28 -7.74
N GLN A 26 -10.97 12.87 -8.69
CA GLN A 26 -11.57 13.85 -9.60
C GLN A 26 -12.58 13.22 -10.54
N GLU A 27 -12.28 12.04 -11.07
CA GLU A 27 -13.15 11.34 -12.01
C GLU A 27 -14.41 10.82 -11.36
N ARG A 28 -14.34 10.42 -10.10
CA ARG A 28 -15.45 9.78 -9.39
C ARG A 28 -16.15 10.69 -8.40
N ASP A 29 -15.73 11.94 -8.32
CA ASP A 29 -16.30 12.91 -7.36
C ASP A 29 -16.35 12.32 -5.94
N THR A 30 -15.22 11.73 -5.53
CA THR A 30 -15.08 11.12 -4.21
C THR A 30 -13.78 11.60 -3.58
N ALA A 31 -13.65 11.45 -2.28
CA ALA A 31 -12.46 11.87 -1.56
C ALA A 31 -11.85 10.69 -0.81
N PHE A 32 -10.52 10.62 -0.83
CA PHE A 32 -9.76 9.64 -0.07
C PHE A 32 -8.76 10.35 0.83
N GLU A 33 -8.53 9.78 1.99
CA GLU A 33 -7.45 10.17 2.87
C GLU A 33 -6.35 9.12 2.73
N ALA A 34 -5.28 9.46 2.02
CA ALA A 34 -4.20 8.52 1.72
C ALA A 34 -3.00 8.79 2.62
N THR A 35 -2.49 7.74 3.28
CA THR A 35 -1.37 7.83 4.20
C THR A 35 -0.25 6.90 3.75
N PRO A 36 0.98 7.42 3.58
CA PRO A 36 2.10 6.60 3.13
C PRO A 36 2.82 5.93 4.29
N PHE A 37 3.36 4.75 4.02
CA PHE A 37 4.25 4.03 4.92
C PHE A 37 5.39 3.46 4.11
N GLU A 38 6.63 3.69 4.56
CA GLU A 38 7.80 3.16 3.86
C GLU A 38 8.03 1.68 4.13
N LYS A 39 7.58 1.20 5.29
CA LYS A 39 7.83 -0.18 5.72
C LYS A 39 6.55 -0.81 6.23
N ALA A 40 6.38 -2.09 5.91
CA ALA A 40 5.26 -2.85 6.43
C ALA A 40 5.29 -2.91 7.96
N ASP A 41 6.48 -3.02 8.55
CA ASP A 41 6.61 -3.09 10.00
C ASP A 41 6.04 -1.86 10.70
N ASP A 42 6.29 -0.67 10.14
CA ASP A 42 5.76 0.57 10.69
C ASP A 42 4.24 0.61 10.59
N PHE A 43 3.71 0.15 9.46
CA PHE A 43 2.27 0.09 9.27
C PHE A 43 1.61 -0.88 10.24
N LEU A 44 2.19 -2.07 10.39
CA LEU A 44 1.65 -3.08 11.29
C LEU A 44 1.63 -2.61 12.73
N ALA A 45 2.63 -1.82 13.13
CA ALA A 45 2.74 -1.32 14.49
C ALA A 45 1.59 -0.39 14.88
N VAL A 46 1.01 0.32 13.90
CA VAL A 46 -0.03 1.32 14.17
C VAL A 46 -1.41 0.87 13.67
N TYR A 47 -1.51 -0.26 13.00
CA TYR A 47 -2.77 -0.69 12.41
C TYR A 47 -3.76 -1.13 13.49
N ASN A 48 -4.97 -0.57 13.42
CA ASN A 48 -6.05 -0.93 14.34
C ASN A 48 -7.42 -1.03 13.65
N GLY A 49 -7.43 -1.37 12.36
CA GLY A 49 -8.67 -1.60 11.63
C GLY A 49 -9.34 -0.35 11.11
N ASP A 50 -8.62 0.75 11.02
CA ASP A 50 -9.17 2.04 10.63
C ASP A 50 -8.94 2.45 9.18
N TYR A 51 -8.53 1.50 8.34
CA TYR A 51 -8.36 1.72 6.90
C TYR A 51 -9.39 0.93 6.12
N ASP A 52 -9.82 1.49 5.00
CA ASP A 52 -10.76 0.83 4.08
C ASP A 52 -10.03 0.04 3.02
N ILE A 53 -8.90 0.58 2.54
CA ILE A 53 -8.11 -0.04 1.48
C ILE A 53 -6.63 0.07 1.85
N ILE A 54 -5.90 -1.01 1.62
CA ILE A 54 -4.45 -1.04 1.79
C ILE A 54 -3.83 -1.38 0.43
N LEU A 55 -3.01 -0.46 -0.09
CA LEU A 55 -2.17 -0.74 -1.26
C LEU A 55 -0.83 -1.22 -0.73
N MET A 56 -0.50 -2.47 -0.99
CA MET A 56 0.65 -3.13 -0.39
C MET A 56 1.61 -3.63 -1.45
N ASP A 57 2.85 -3.15 -1.41
CA ASP A 57 3.90 -3.69 -2.24
C ASP A 57 4.27 -5.09 -1.74
N ILE A 58 4.46 -6.02 -2.67
CA ILE A 58 4.81 -7.39 -2.33
C ILE A 58 6.24 -7.48 -1.82
N GLU A 59 7.18 -6.83 -2.51
CA GLU A 59 8.60 -6.91 -2.19
C GLU A 59 9.10 -5.64 -1.51
N MET A 60 9.46 -5.77 -0.24
CA MET A 60 10.01 -4.68 0.56
C MET A 60 11.07 -5.22 1.50
N PRO A 61 12.05 -4.37 1.90
CA PRO A 61 12.98 -4.77 2.96
C PRO A 61 12.24 -5.03 4.27
N GLY A 62 12.70 -6.02 5.03
CA GLY A 62 12.03 -6.41 6.25
C GLY A 62 10.84 -7.33 5.97
N THR A 63 9.71 -7.07 6.63
CA THR A 63 8.50 -7.86 6.39
C THR A 63 7.96 -7.57 5.01
N ASN A 64 7.80 -8.61 4.18
CA ASN A 64 7.27 -8.43 2.83
C ASN A 64 5.74 -8.28 2.86
N GLY A 65 5.18 -7.88 1.71
CA GLY A 65 3.75 -7.57 1.63
C GLY A 65 2.85 -8.77 1.90
N MET A 66 3.25 -9.97 1.49
CA MET A 66 2.42 -11.15 1.71
C MET A 66 2.34 -11.49 3.20
N ASP A 67 3.46 -11.46 3.91
CA ASP A 67 3.50 -11.73 5.34
C ASP A 67 2.74 -10.66 6.12
N ALA A 68 2.88 -9.39 5.71
CA ALA A 68 2.14 -8.29 6.32
C ALA A 68 0.64 -8.49 6.16
N ALA A 69 0.20 -8.89 4.98
CA ALA A 69 -1.22 -9.12 4.71
C ALA A 69 -1.78 -10.24 5.60
N GLU A 70 -1.01 -11.30 5.82
CA GLU A 70 -1.44 -12.37 6.73
C GLU A 70 -1.68 -11.86 8.14
N GLN A 71 -0.76 -11.02 8.64
CA GLN A 71 -0.90 -10.44 9.97
C GLN A 71 -2.11 -9.51 10.06
N ILE A 72 -2.34 -8.72 9.01
CA ILE A 72 -3.50 -7.83 8.96
C ILE A 72 -4.79 -8.64 8.99
N ARG A 73 -4.86 -9.73 8.23
CA ARG A 73 -6.06 -10.57 8.16
C ARG A 73 -6.42 -11.21 9.49
N LYS A 74 -5.44 -11.43 10.35
CA LYS A 74 -5.71 -11.94 11.70
C LYS A 74 -6.45 -10.92 12.56
N LYS A 75 -6.27 -9.64 12.28
CA LYS A 75 -6.91 -8.56 13.02
C LYS A 75 -8.15 -8.03 12.32
N ASP A 76 -8.19 -8.09 11.01
CA ASP A 76 -9.23 -7.46 10.21
C ASP A 76 -9.48 -8.26 8.93
N ALA A 77 -10.59 -8.98 8.90
CA ALA A 77 -10.97 -9.79 7.75
C ALA A 77 -11.68 -8.97 6.68
N GLN A 78 -12.04 -7.73 6.95
CA GLN A 78 -12.92 -6.93 6.09
C GLN A 78 -12.16 -5.95 5.20
N VAL A 79 -10.99 -5.48 5.62
CA VAL A 79 -10.25 -4.47 4.86
C VAL A 79 -9.87 -5.01 3.48
N VAL A 80 -9.95 -4.15 2.47
CA VAL A 80 -9.52 -4.51 1.11
C VAL A 80 -8.01 -4.36 1.02
N ILE A 81 -7.31 -5.43 0.66
CA ILE A 81 -5.86 -5.40 0.45
C ILE A 81 -5.61 -5.60 -1.04
N MET A 82 -4.97 -4.63 -1.66
CA MET A 82 -4.58 -4.69 -3.06
C MET A 82 -3.07 -4.75 -3.14
N PHE A 83 -2.55 -5.84 -3.69
CA PHE A 83 -1.11 -5.96 -3.90
C PHE A 83 -0.71 -5.18 -5.13
N ILE A 84 0.42 -4.48 -5.02
CA ILE A 84 0.95 -3.69 -6.11
C ILE A 84 2.35 -4.19 -6.46
N THR A 85 2.78 -3.94 -7.68
CA THR A 85 4.08 -4.36 -8.18
C THR A 85 4.89 -3.15 -8.60
N ASN A 86 6.07 -3.00 -8.00
CA ASN A 86 7.00 -1.95 -8.39
C ASN A 86 8.00 -2.54 -9.39
N MET A 87 7.92 -2.12 -10.64
CA MET A 87 8.77 -2.63 -11.71
C MET A 87 10.26 -2.39 -11.46
N ALA A 88 10.61 -1.41 -10.64
CA ALA A 88 11.99 -1.15 -10.28
C ALA A 88 12.63 -2.34 -9.56
N HIS A 89 11.86 -3.06 -8.75
CA HIS A 89 12.36 -4.25 -8.07
C HIS A 89 12.74 -5.34 -9.05
N TYR A 90 11.97 -5.50 -10.12
CA TYR A 90 12.27 -6.50 -11.14
C TYR A 90 13.50 -6.11 -11.95
N ALA A 91 13.67 -4.83 -12.26
CA ALA A 91 14.85 -4.35 -12.95
C ALA A 91 16.12 -4.63 -12.14
N ILE A 92 16.07 -4.41 -10.84
CA ILE A 92 17.21 -4.66 -9.94
C ILE A 92 17.57 -6.13 -9.92
N LYS A 93 16.60 -7.03 -10.07
CA LYS A 93 16.83 -8.47 -10.09
C LYS A 93 17.34 -8.98 -11.43
N GLY A 94 17.50 -8.12 -12.40
CA GLY A 94 18.08 -8.48 -13.69
C GLY A 94 17.16 -9.23 -14.62
N TYR A 95 15.90 -8.95 -14.59
CA TYR A 95 14.97 -9.49 -15.58
C TYR A 95 15.29 -8.91 -16.95
N GLU A 96 15.26 -9.75 -17.94
CA GLU A 96 15.56 -9.39 -19.31
C GLU A 96 14.38 -9.67 -20.24
#